data_f7cf06be998695e9e075362b5796fde7
#
_entry.id   f7cf06be998695e9e075362b5796fde7
#
_cell.length_a   1.000
_cell.length_b   1.000
_cell.length_c   1.000
_cell.angle_alpha   90.00
_cell.angle_beta   90.00
_cell.angle_gamma   90.00
#
_symmetry.space_group_name_H-M   'P 1'
#
loop_
_entity.id
_entity.type
_entity.pdbx_description
1 polymer ?
#
loop_
_entity_poly.entity_id
_entity_poly.type
_entity_poly.pdbx_seq_one_letter_code
_entity_poly.pdbx_strand_id
1 'polypeptide(L)'
;AASDVYKRQRRVFNLVQFNDSILWAGTRKGSIFQINTHTLKVTSLPILPHTNLYITYIYPDSHQRIWIGTDNNGLYVSDRNGNIIAFYSKEQLGSNAIKGIIEDEMSNVWVGTGNGLCCINSQTGSIDRYTTADGLPINQFNYSSACKKPDGELYFGTINGMISFYPEQVRSVNPRFNIALTAIWSNSEYMSPNNEKAFIPSS
;
A
#
# COMPACT_ATOMS: atom_id res chain seq x y z
N ALA A 1 -16.57 34.58 -15.47
CA ALA A 1 -16.68 33.30 -14.72
C ALA A 1 -15.76 32.21 -15.25
N ALA A 2 -15.51 32.10 -16.57
CA ALA A 2 -14.58 31.10 -17.12
C ALA A 2 -13.09 31.35 -16.80
N SER A 3 -12.70 32.62 -16.53
CA SER A 3 -11.32 32.99 -16.26
C SER A 3 -10.78 32.55 -14.88
N ASP A 4 -11.63 32.30 -13.90
CA ASP A 4 -11.21 31.90 -12.56
C ASP A 4 -10.90 30.40 -12.44
N VAL A 5 -11.50 29.58 -13.29
CA VAL A 5 -11.19 28.13 -13.35
C VAL A 5 -9.77 27.90 -13.89
N TYR A 6 -9.28 28.75 -14.80
CA TYR A 6 -7.94 28.63 -15.36
C TYR A 6 -6.81 29.09 -14.41
N LYS A 7 -7.08 29.98 -13.47
CA LYS A 7 -6.06 30.52 -12.57
C LYS A 7 -5.68 29.61 -11.40
N ARG A 8 -6.43 28.51 -11.16
CA ARG A 8 -6.15 27.52 -10.12
C ARG A 8 -5.91 26.13 -10.70
N GLN A 9 -5.13 26.01 -11.77
CA GLN A 9 -4.78 24.71 -12.36
C GLN A 9 -3.93 23.89 -11.38
N ARG A 10 -4.61 23.15 -10.50
CA ARG A 10 -4.03 22.04 -9.76
C ARG A 10 -4.14 20.81 -10.66
N ARG A 11 -3.03 20.21 -11.04
CA ARG A 11 -3.06 18.96 -11.80
C ARG A 11 -3.79 17.91 -10.98
N VAL A 12 -4.94 17.45 -11.46
CA VAL A 12 -5.60 16.25 -10.96
C VAL A 12 -4.75 15.07 -11.42
N PHE A 13 -4.38 14.22 -10.48
CA PHE A 13 -3.54 13.06 -10.77
C PHE A 13 -4.32 11.75 -10.70
N ASN A 14 -5.33 11.72 -9.85
CA ASN A 14 -6.22 10.56 -9.71
C ASN A 14 -7.67 11.03 -9.61
N LEU A 15 -8.56 10.31 -10.29
CA LEU A 15 -9.99 10.49 -10.26
C LEU A 15 -10.64 9.13 -10.05
N VAL A 16 -11.47 9.01 -9.05
CA VAL A 16 -12.13 7.75 -8.71
C VAL A 16 -13.61 7.97 -8.42
N GLN A 17 -14.44 7.05 -8.90
CA GLN A 17 -15.84 7.00 -8.54
C GLN A 17 -16.00 6.37 -7.17
N PHE A 18 -16.65 7.09 -6.25
CA PHE A 18 -16.96 6.59 -4.92
C PHE A 18 -18.33 5.90 -4.88
N ASN A 19 -19.31 6.50 -5.55
CA ASN A 19 -20.64 5.96 -5.77
C ASN A 19 -21.26 6.61 -7.01
N ASP A 20 -22.53 6.33 -7.29
CA ASP A 20 -23.24 6.83 -8.50
C ASP A 20 -23.27 8.36 -8.61
N SER A 21 -23.12 9.08 -7.51
CA SER A 21 -23.27 10.53 -7.45
C SER A 21 -21.99 11.27 -7.06
N ILE A 22 -20.94 10.57 -6.62
CA ILE A 22 -19.75 11.19 -6.04
C ILE A 22 -18.48 10.68 -6.72
N LEU A 23 -17.68 11.62 -7.22
CA LEU A 23 -16.30 11.40 -7.62
C LEU A 23 -15.35 12.03 -6.62
N TRP A 24 -14.22 11.39 -6.40
CA TRP A 24 -13.09 11.93 -5.65
C TRP A 24 -11.95 12.25 -6.59
N ALA A 25 -11.34 13.43 -6.43
CA ALA A 25 -10.23 13.89 -7.25
C ALA A 25 -9.05 14.30 -6.37
N GLY A 26 -7.92 13.64 -6.55
CA GLY A 26 -6.66 13.95 -5.89
C GLY A 26 -5.74 14.80 -6.75
N THR A 27 -5.05 15.76 -6.13
CA THR A 27 -4.16 16.67 -6.83
C THR A 27 -2.71 16.49 -6.41
N ARG A 28 -1.80 16.89 -7.30
CA ARG A 28 -0.36 16.87 -7.04
C ARG A 28 0.09 17.81 -5.90
N LYS A 29 -0.79 18.69 -5.40
CA LYS A 29 -0.52 19.59 -4.28
C LYS A 29 -1.20 19.18 -2.98
N GLY A 30 -1.66 17.92 -2.87
CA GLY A 30 -2.26 17.38 -1.66
C GLY A 30 -3.70 17.81 -1.38
N SER A 31 -4.37 18.44 -2.33
CA SER A 31 -5.79 18.74 -2.18
C SER A 31 -6.63 17.57 -2.69
N ILE A 32 -7.69 17.27 -1.98
CA ILE A 32 -8.70 16.30 -2.37
C ILE A 32 -10.01 17.04 -2.55
N PHE A 33 -10.71 16.73 -3.62
CA PHE A 33 -12.01 17.29 -3.95
C PHE A 33 -13.04 16.18 -4.07
N GLN A 34 -14.20 16.44 -3.53
CA GLN A 34 -15.40 15.66 -3.74
C GLN A 34 -16.28 16.40 -4.75
N ILE A 35 -16.70 15.69 -5.79
CA ILE A 35 -17.50 16.24 -6.88
C ILE A 35 -18.82 15.50 -6.91
N ASN A 36 -19.94 16.20 -6.74
CA ASN A 36 -21.25 15.61 -6.96
C ASN A 36 -21.57 15.67 -8.47
N THR A 37 -21.79 14.52 -9.08
CA THR A 37 -21.98 14.40 -10.56
C THR A 37 -23.31 14.95 -11.04
N HIS A 38 -24.34 15.00 -10.18
CA HIS A 38 -25.66 15.50 -10.55
C HIS A 38 -25.75 17.02 -10.42
N THR A 39 -25.19 17.57 -9.32
CA THR A 39 -25.27 19.01 -9.02
C THR A 39 -24.06 19.77 -9.51
N LEU A 40 -23.01 19.08 -9.93
CA LEU A 40 -21.68 19.61 -10.29
C LEU A 40 -21.03 20.43 -9.14
N LYS A 41 -21.52 20.26 -7.92
CA LYS A 41 -20.93 20.91 -6.73
C LYS A 41 -19.59 20.27 -6.42
N VAL A 42 -18.58 21.11 -6.28
CA VAL A 42 -17.22 20.71 -5.89
C VAL A 42 -16.95 21.18 -4.46
N THR A 43 -16.59 20.24 -3.59
CA THR A 43 -16.22 20.50 -2.21
C THR A 43 -14.76 20.11 -1.98
N SER A 44 -13.97 21.01 -1.42
CA SER A 44 -12.59 20.68 -1.00
C SER A 44 -12.63 20.01 0.35
N LEU A 45 -11.97 18.86 0.47
CA LEU A 45 -11.86 18.13 1.73
C LEU A 45 -10.50 18.44 2.38
N PRO A 46 -10.47 18.94 3.61
CA PRO A 46 -9.23 19.23 4.34
C PRO A 46 -8.69 17.94 5.01
N ILE A 47 -8.45 16.90 4.19
CA ILE A 47 -8.13 15.57 4.70
C ILE A 47 -6.69 15.48 5.22
N LEU A 48 -5.74 16.13 4.55
CA LEU A 48 -4.34 15.89 4.82
C LEU A 48 -3.71 17.00 5.67
N PRO A 49 -2.97 16.63 6.73
CA PRO A 49 -2.42 17.60 7.69
C PRO A 49 -1.26 18.43 7.14
N HIS A 50 -0.74 18.10 5.96
CA HIS A 50 0.43 18.76 5.37
C HIS A 50 0.12 19.37 4.01
N THR A 51 0.61 20.58 3.78
CA THR A 51 0.66 21.22 2.46
C THR A 51 1.84 20.64 1.66
N ASN A 52 1.68 20.39 0.37
CA ASN A 52 2.69 19.84 -0.55
C ASN A 52 2.82 18.30 -0.59
N LEU A 53 1.75 17.58 -0.27
CA LEU A 53 1.69 16.15 -0.52
C LEU A 53 1.33 15.88 -1.98
N TYR A 54 2.07 14.98 -2.64
CA TYR A 54 1.67 14.47 -3.93
C TYR A 54 0.74 13.29 -3.75
N ILE A 55 -0.57 13.46 -4.03
CA ILE A 55 -1.51 12.35 -4.05
C ILE A 55 -1.29 11.56 -5.33
N THR A 56 -0.93 10.29 -5.16
CA THR A 56 -0.65 9.38 -6.26
C THR A 56 -1.80 8.43 -6.56
N TYR A 57 -2.56 8.09 -5.52
CA TYR A 57 -3.66 7.14 -5.64
C TYR A 57 -4.77 7.45 -4.64
N ILE A 58 -6.02 7.26 -5.07
CA ILE A 58 -7.20 7.27 -4.19
C ILE A 58 -7.98 6.00 -4.51
N TYR A 59 -8.30 5.24 -3.47
CA TYR A 59 -9.03 3.99 -3.60
C TYR A 59 -10.15 3.90 -2.54
N PRO A 60 -11.43 3.86 -2.94
CA PRO A 60 -12.52 3.54 -2.04
C PRO A 60 -12.59 2.02 -1.84
N ASP A 61 -12.58 1.57 -0.60
CA ASP A 61 -12.75 0.16 -0.28
C ASP A 61 -14.24 -0.23 -0.10
N SER A 62 -14.48 -1.52 0.02
CA SER A 62 -15.82 -2.08 0.22
C SER A 62 -16.49 -1.63 1.54
N HIS A 63 -15.70 -1.15 2.51
CA HIS A 63 -16.16 -0.62 3.79
C HIS A 63 -16.39 0.90 3.78
N GLN A 64 -16.41 1.52 2.58
CA GLN A 64 -16.59 2.97 2.41
C GLN A 64 -15.48 3.83 3.03
N ARG A 65 -14.29 3.27 3.24
CA ARG A 65 -13.10 4.02 3.61
C ARG A 65 -12.37 4.45 2.34
N ILE A 66 -11.64 5.54 2.44
CA ILE A 66 -10.86 6.08 1.33
C ILE A 66 -9.38 5.93 1.65
N TRP A 67 -8.69 5.15 0.87
CA TRP A 67 -7.25 4.95 0.93
C TRP A 67 -6.57 5.97 0.03
N ILE A 68 -5.65 6.76 0.60
CA ILE A 68 -5.02 7.90 -0.07
C ILE A 68 -3.52 7.68 -0.05
N GLY A 69 -3.00 7.27 -1.19
CA GLY A 69 -1.57 7.09 -1.42
C GLY A 69 -0.88 8.42 -1.76
N THR A 70 0.31 8.61 -1.20
CA THR A 70 1.17 9.76 -1.51
C THR A 70 2.52 9.33 -2.07
N ASP A 71 3.25 10.24 -2.71
CA ASP A 71 4.58 9.92 -3.25
C ASP A 71 5.69 10.02 -2.20
N ASN A 72 5.48 10.76 -1.14
CA ASN A 72 6.55 11.10 -0.19
C ASN A 72 6.17 11.05 1.28
N ASN A 73 4.94 10.65 1.61
CA ASN A 73 4.46 10.69 3.00
C ASN A 73 3.56 9.49 3.38
N GLY A 74 3.74 8.35 2.72
CA GLY A 74 3.04 7.11 3.07
C GLY A 74 1.57 7.08 2.64
N LEU A 75 0.76 6.34 3.40
CA LEU A 75 -0.60 5.99 3.07
C LEU A 75 -1.54 6.46 4.19
N TYR A 76 -2.54 7.23 3.82
CA TYR A 76 -3.62 7.68 4.71
C TYR A 76 -4.90 6.90 4.44
N VAL A 77 -5.69 6.71 5.48
CA VAL A 77 -7.04 6.18 5.36
C VAL A 77 -8.00 7.17 5.99
N SER A 78 -9.03 7.54 5.27
CA SER A 78 -10.09 8.42 5.77
C SER A 78 -11.45 7.75 5.72
N ASP A 79 -12.37 8.26 6.53
CA ASP A 79 -13.79 7.99 6.36
C ASP A 79 -14.35 8.77 5.14
N ARG A 80 -15.62 8.55 4.81
CA ARG A 80 -16.32 9.23 3.72
C ARG A 80 -16.47 10.75 3.91
N ASN A 81 -16.27 11.24 5.13
CA ASN A 81 -16.37 12.67 5.46
C ASN A 81 -15.01 13.37 5.38
N GLY A 82 -13.93 12.60 5.18
CA GLY A 82 -12.58 13.13 5.09
C GLY A 82 -11.83 13.15 6.43
N ASN A 83 -12.34 12.53 7.49
CA ASN A 83 -11.60 12.40 8.73
C ASN A 83 -10.56 11.28 8.60
N ILE A 84 -9.31 11.55 8.94
CA ILE A 84 -8.26 10.52 8.94
C ILE A 84 -8.51 9.56 10.09
N ILE A 85 -8.60 8.26 9.75
CA ILE A 85 -8.84 7.16 10.70
C ILE A 85 -7.64 6.25 10.86
N ALA A 86 -6.71 6.25 9.89
CA ALA A 86 -5.44 5.52 9.97
C ALA A 86 -4.36 6.18 9.11
N PHE A 87 -3.10 5.92 9.47
CA PHE A 87 -1.92 6.34 8.73
C PHE A 87 -0.86 5.24 8.80
N TYR A 88 -0.25 4.94 7.66
CA TYR A 88 0.83 3.96 7.53
C TYR A 88 2.09 4.64 7.02
N SER A 89 3.13 4.59 7.82
CA SER A 89 4.41 5.24 7.55
C SER A 89 5.36 4.36 6.73
N LYS A 90 6.52 4.94 6.38
CA LYS A 90 7.61 4.22 5.72
C LYS A 90 8.11 3.01 6.52
N GLU A 91 8.16 3.12 7.83
CA GLU A 91 8.64 2.06 8.72
C GLU A 91 7.76 0.83 8.61
N GLN A 92 6.45 1.04 8.46
CA GLN A 92 5.46 -0.02 8.31
C GLN A 92 5.41 -0.58 6.86
N LEU A 93 5.45 0.31 5.86
CA LEU A 93 5.28 -0.07 4.44
C LEU A 93 6.59 -0.33 3.70
N GLY A 94 7.74 0.06 4.26
CA GLY A 94 9.05 0.01 3.61
C GLY A 94 9.33 1.13 2.62
N SER A 95 8.34 1.97 2.32
CA SER A 95 8.45 3.12 1.44
C SER A 95 7.39 4.17 1.74
N ASN A 96 7.73 5.46 1.55
CA ASN A 96 6.74 6.55 1.59
C ASN A 96 6.02 6.76 0.25
N ALA A 97 6.52 6.14 -0.82
CA ALA A 97 5.98 6.30 -2.16
C ALA A 97 4.95 5.20 -2.44
N ILE A 98 3.68 5.57 -2.47
CA ILE A 98 2.57 4.68 -2.80
C ILE A 98 2.27 4.78 -4.29
N LYS A 99 2.19 3.64 -4.97
CA LYS A 99 2.10 3.55 -6.42
C LYS A 99 0.75 3.03 -6.91
N GLY A 100 0.19 2.04 -6.23
CA GLY A 100 -1.10 1.44 -6.55
C GLY A 100 -1.76 0.89 -5.32
N ILE A 101 -3.08 0.90 -5.26
CA ILE A 101 -3.88 0.39 -4.15
C ILE A 101 -5.05 -0.38 -4.73
N ILE A 102 -5.31 -1.58 -4.21
CA ILE A 102 -6.45 -2.38 -4.62
C ILE A 102 -6.89 -3.32 -3.49
N GLU A 103 -8.18 -3.60 -3.40
CA GLU A 103 -8.77 -4.50 -2.42
C GLU A 103 -9.00 -5.89 -3.03
N ASP A 104 -8.65 -6.93 -2.27
CA ASP A 104 -8.94 -8.33 -2.63
C ASP A 104 -10.37 -8.73 -2.22
N GLU A 105 -10.77 -9.97 -2.54
CA GLU A 105 -12.09 -10.52 -2.21
C GLU A 105 -12.30 -10.75 -0.69
N MET A 106 -11.20 -10.77 0.08
CA MET A 106 -11.24 -10.91 1.54
C MET A 106 -11.15 -9.56 2.25
N SER A 107 -11.34 -8.45 1.51
CA SER A 107 -11.25 -7.07 1.99
C SER A 107 -9.87 -6.70 2.55
N ASN A 108 -8.79 -7.39 2.15
CA ASN A 108 -7.46 -6.88 2.44
C ASN A 108 -7.02 -5.92 1.35
N VAL A 109 -6.25 -4.92 1.73
CA VAL A 109 -5.80 -3.89 0.82
C VAL A 109 -4.35 -4.14 0.42
N TRP A 110 -4.14 -4.35 -0.87
CA TRP A 110 -2.83 -4.55 -1.47
C TRP A 110 -2.27 -3.23 -1.96
N VAL A 111 -1.03 -2.94 -1.59
CA VAL A 111 -0.40 -1.64 -1.82
C VAL A 111 0.96 -1.85 -2.49
N GLY A 112 1.04 -1.51 -3.77
CA GLY A 112 2.30 -1.41 -4.49
C GLY A 112 3.04 -0.14 -4.08
N THR A 113 4.31 -0.28 -3.68
CA THR A 113 5.12 0.83 -3.18
C THR A 113 6.38 1.05 -4.03
N GLY A 114 7.19 2.03 -3.67
CA GLY A 114 8.53 2.20 -4.24
C GLY A 114 9.54 1.14 -3.79
N ASN A 115 9.18 0.28 -2.82
CA ASN A 115 10.07 -0.75 -2.28
C ASN A 115 9.29 -1.98 -1.79
N GLY A 116 8.58 -2.64 -2.69
CA GLY A 116 7.86 -3.87 -2.44
C GLY A 116 6.34 -3.72 -2.47
N LEU A 117 5.66 -4.83 -2.26
CA LEU A 117 4.23 -4.97 -2.19
C LEU A 117 3.82 -5.21 -0.74
N CYS A 118 2.78 -4.54 -0.27
CA CYS A 118 2.23 -4.73 1.06
C CYS A 118 0.81 -5.27 0.96
N CYS A 119 0.46 -6.20 1.84
CA CYS A 119 -0.91 -6.61 2.09
C CYS A 119 -1.32 -6.11 3.49
N ILE A 120 -2.32 -5.27 3.56
CA ILE A 120 -2.85 -4.72 4.81
C ILE A 120 -4.17 -5.41 5.11
N ASN A 121 -4.24 -6.11 6.23
CA ASN A 121 -5.51 -6.61 6.72
C ASN A 121 -6.35 -5.44 7.21
N SER A 122 -7.44 -5.18 6.55
CA SER A 122 -8.24 -3.99 6.78
C SER A 122 -9.04 -3.99 8.09
N GLN A 123 -9.15 -5.14 8.74
CA GLN A 123 -9.83 -5.29 10.03
C GLN A 123 -8.86 -5.13 11.21
N THR A 124 -7.68 -5.74 11.11
CA THR A 124 -6.69 -5.75 12.21
C THR A 124 -5.61 -4.68 12.04
N GLY A 125 -5.42 -4.17 10.82
CA GLY A 125 -4.33 -3.26 10.47
C GLY A 125 -2.96 -3.94 10.37
N SER A 126 -2.88 -5.27 10.49
CA SER A 126 -1.63 -6.02 10.31
C SER A 126 -1.14 -5.90 8.87
N ILE A 127 0.18 -5.88 8.69
CA ILE A 127 0.83 -5.67 7.40
C ILE A 127 1.79 -6.83 7.13
N ASP A 128 1.57 -7.49 5.99
CA ASP A 128 2.54 -8.39 5.40
C ASP A 128 3.27 -7.68 4.27
N ARG A 129 4.60 -7.76 4.24
CA ARG A 129 5.43 -7.13 3.21
C ARG A 129 6.10 -8.18 2.38
N TYR A 130 6.11 -7.94 1.05
CA TYR A 130 6.74 -8.80 0.06
C TYR A 130 7.76 -8.01 -0.73
N THR A 131 8.94 -8.57 -0.88
CA THR A 131 10.07 -7.99 -1.60
C THR A 131 10.72 -9.03 -2.52
N THR A 132 11.79 -8.67 -3.19
CA THR A 132 12.58 -9.64 -3.98
C THR A 132 13.14 -10.77 -3.12
N ALA A 133 13.33 -10.57 -1.82
CA ALA A 133 13.71 -11.63 -0.89
C ALA A 133 12.60 -12.66 -0.68
N ASP A 134 11.35 -12.27 -0.91
CA ASP A 134 10.16 -13.10 -0.76
C ASP A 134 9.67 -13.66 -2.11
N GLY A 135 10.44 -13.45 -3.17
CA GLY A 135 10.16 -13.99 -4.50
C GLY A 135 9.50 -13.01 -5.47
N LEU A 136 9.32 -11.74 -5.12
CA LEU A 136 8.92 -10.74 -6.12
C LEU A 136 10.02 -10.58 -7.17
N PRO A 137 9.67 -10.45 -8.46
CA PRO A 137 10.67 -10.24 -9.51
C PRO A 137 11.35 -8.88 -9.41
N ILE A 138 10.66 -7.88 -8.80
CA ILE A 138 11.16 -6.53 -8.61
C ILE A 138 10.39 -5.80 -7.50
N ASN A 139 11.07 -4.88 -6.78
CA ASN A 139 10.45 -4.11 -5.70
C ASN A 139 9.76 -2.80 -6.15
N GLN A 140 10.04 -2.32 -7.37
CA GLN A 140 9.59 -1.00 -7.81
C GLN A 140 8.32 -1.08 -8.65
N PHE A 141 7.23 -0.54 -8.11
CA PHE A 141 5.94 -0.47 -8.76
C PHE A 141 5.75 0.87 -9.50
N ASN A 142 4.90 0.86 -10.53
CA ASN A 142 4.53 2.05 -11.30
C ASN A 142 3.28 2.73 -10.73
N TYR A 143 3.15 4.04 -11.00
CA TYR A 143 1.97 4.81 -10.60
C TYR A 143 0.72 4.33 -11.34
N SER A 144 -0.40 4.32 -10.62
CA SER A 144 -1.74 4.07 -11.16
C SER A 144 -1.87 2.78 -11.97
N SER A 145 -1.08 1.77 -11.62
CA SER A 145 -0.99 0.52 -12.37
C SER A 145 -1.41 -0.69 -11.54
N ALA A 146 -2.54 -0.59 -10.86
CA ALA A 146 -3.16 -1.70 -10.13
C ALA A 146 -4.56 -1.95 -10.69
N CYS A 147 -4.91 -3.21 -10.94
CA CYS A 147 -6.26 -3.62 -11.31
C CYS A 147 -6.58 -5.04 -10.81
N LYS A 148 -7.88 -5.33 -10.69
CA LYS A 148 -8.40 -6.64 -10.30
C LYS A 148 -9.30 -7.17 -11.40
N LYS A 149 -9.13 -8.44 -11.76
CA LYS A 149 -10.05 -9.15 -12.64
C LYS A 149 -11.28 -9.64 -11.89
N PRO A 150 -12.37 -9.95 -12.61
CA PRO A 150 -13.57 -10.51 -11.99
C PRO A 150 -13.38 -11.84 -11.27
N ASP A 151 -12.32 -12.58 -11.61
CA ASP A 151 -11.96 -13.85 -10.98
C ASP A 151 -11.07 -13.68 -9.71
N GLY A 152 -10.83 -12.42 -9.30
CA GLY A 152 -10.05 -12.11 -8.09
C GLY A 152 -8.55 -11.97 -8.32
N GLU A 153 -8.03 -12.26 -9.52
CA GLU A 153 -6.60 -12.07 -9.84
C GLU A 153 -6.22 -10.59 -9.80
N LEU A 154 -5.17 -10.25 -9.05
CA LEU A 154 -4.63 -8.91 -8.93
C LEU A 154 -3.46 -8.70 -9.88
N TYR A 155 -3.40 -7.51 -10.46
CA TYR A 155 -2.35 -7.08 -11.38
C TYR A 155 -1.71 -5.80 -10.88
N PHE A 156 -0.38 -5.76 -10.93
CA PHE A 156 0.39 -4.55 -10.63
C PHE A 156 1.46 -4.33 -11.70
N GLY A 157 1.49 -3.10 -12.24
CA GLY A 157 2.58 -2.68 -13.12
C GLY A 157 3.84 -2.36 -12.34
N THR A 158 4.97 -2.77 -12.89
CA THR A 158 6.31 -2.50 -12.36
C THR A 158 7.15 -1.77 -13.39
N ILE A 159 8.34 -1.30 -13.02
CA ILE A 159 9.25 -0.64 -13.98
C ILE A 159 9.75 -1.57 -15.08
N ASN A 160 9.69 -2.90 -14.89
CA ASN A 160 10.17 -3.91 -15.84
C ASN A 160 9.05 -4.81 -16.39
N GLY A 161 7.80 -4.38 -16.31
CA GLY A 161 6.66 -5.16 -16.79
C GLY A 161 5.52 -5.21 -15.79
N MET A 162 4.91 -6.36 -15.63
CA MET A 162 3.72 -6.56 -14.82
C MET A 162 3.85 -7.83 -13.98
N ILE A 163 3.31 -7.81 -12.77
CA ILE A 163 3.09 -9.01 -11.96
C ILE A 163 1.61 -9.27 -11.83
N SER A 164 1.22 -10.54 -11.74
CA SER A 164 -0.14 -10.95 -11.39
C SER A 164 -0.10 -12.10 -10.40
N PHE A 165 -1.10 -12.16 -9.55
CA PHE A 165 -1.23 -13.22 -8.55
C PHE A 165 -2.66 -13.32 -8.00
N TYR A 166 -2.98 -14.48 -7.46
CA TYR A 166 -4.18 -14.67 -6.64
C TYR A 166 -3.81 -14.48 -5.17
N PRO A 167 -4.47 -13.55 -4.44
CA PRO A 167 -4.15 -13.24 -3.04
C PRO A 167 -4.12 -14.45 -2.10
N GLU A 168 -5.03 -15.39 -2.28
CA GLU A 168 -5.10 -16.61 -1.48
C GLU A 168 -3.86 -17.51 -1.66
N GLN A 169 -3.24 -17.50 -2.84
CA GLN A 169 -2.03 -18.31 -3.12
C GLN A 169 -0.78 -17.71 -2.45
N VAL A 170 -0.71 -16.38 -2.38
CA VAL A 170 0.42 -15.68 -1.74
C VAL A 170 0.43 -15.91 -0.23
N ARG A 171 -0.75 -15.99 0.40
CA ARG A 171 -0.89 -16.18 1.85
C ARG A 171 -0.66 -17.61 2.30
N SER A 172 -0.89 -18.59 1.45
CA SER A 172 -0.68 -20.00 1.78
C SER A 172 0.79 -20.38 1.91
N VAL A 173 1.68 -19.57 1.38
CA VAL A 173 3.13 -19.71 1.53
C VAL A 173 3.55 -19.02 2.83
N ASN A 174 3.09 -19.54 3.97
CA ASN A 174 3.80 -19.33 5.22
C ASN A 174 5.08 -20.17 5.11
N PRO A 175 6.26 -19.60 4.86
CA PRO A 175 7.47 -20.38 4.91
C PRO A 175 7.59 -20.86 6.35
N ARG A 176 7.36 -22.13 6.61
CA ARG A 176 7.85 -22.78 7.82
C ARG A 176 9.36 -22.67 7.73
N PHE A 177 9.92 -21.63 8.29
CA PHE A 177 11.36 -21.52 8.43
C PHE A 177 11.79 -22.65 9.36
N ASN A 178 12.31 -23.71 8.82
CA ASN A 178 13.09 -24.65 9.59
C ASN A 178 14.42 -23.94 9.89
N ILE A 179 14.51 -23.34 11.06
CA ILE A 179 15.77 -22.78 11.56
C ILE A 179 16.64 -23.97 11.87
N ALA A 180 17.59 -24.27 11.00
CA ALA A 180 18.66 -25.21 11.27
C ALA A 180 19.85 -24.43 11.84
N LEU A 181 20.25 -24.74 13.08
CA LEU A 181 21.46 -24.23 13.66
C LEU A 181 22.66 -24.92 12.94
N THR A 182 23.34 -24.22 12.05
CA THR A 182 24.40 -24.81 11.23
C THR A 182 25.79 -24.73 11.87
N ALA A 183 26.01 -23.79 12.79
CA ALA A 183 27.28 -23.63 13.51
C ALA A 183 27.09 -22.80 14.79
N ILE A 184 27.84 -23.14 15.82
CA ILE A 184 28.01 -22.33 17.03
C ILE A 184 29.51 -22.06 17.18
N TRP A 185 29.89 -20.80 17.41
CA TRP A 185 31.25 -20.41 17.74
C TRP A 185 31.25 -19.92 19.18
N SER A 186 32.06 -20.55 20.01
CA SER A 186 32.32 -20.12 21.37
C SER A 186 33.80 -20.04 21.61
N ASN A 187 34.31 -18.88 22.05
CA ASN A 187 35.72 -18.61 22.32
C ASN A 187 36.69 -19.06 21.20
N SER A 188 36.32 -18.79 19.94
CA SER A 188 37.05 -19.18 18.72
C SER A 188 37.06 -20.70 18.40
N GLU A 189 36.29 -21.48 19.13
CA GLU A 189 36.14 -22.91 18.83
C GLU A 189 34.83 -23.18 18.10
N TYR A 190 34.92 -24.01 17.06
CA TYR A 190 33.77 -24.45 16.27
C TYR A 190 33.07 -25.63 16.93
N MET A 191 31.80 -25.50 17.21
CA MET A 191 30.93 -26.57 17.71
C MET A 191 29.96 -27.01 16.63
N SER A 192 30.01 -28.27 16.24
CA SER A 192 29.04 -28.85 15.30
C SER A 192 27.71 -29.09 16.00
N PRO A 193 26.57 -28.74 15.38
CA PRO A 193 25.24 -28.98 15.98
C PRO A 193 24.86 -30.46 16.09
N ASN A 194 25.61 -31.37 15.49
CA ASN A 194 25.38 -32.81 15.55
C ASN A 194 26.08 -33.52 16.73
N ASN A 195 26.78 -32.81 17.57
CA ASN A 195 27.30 -33.38 18.82
C ASN A 195 26.23 -33.29 19.91
N GLU A 196 25.73 -34.43 20.36
CA GLU A 196 24.68 -34.59 21.38
C GLU A 196 25.01 -34.04 22.78
N LYS A 197 26.10 -33.31 22.95
CA LYS A 197 26.54 -32.66 24.20
C LYS A 197 27.00 -31.24 23.96
N ALA A 198 26.08 -30.33 23.67
CA ALA A 198 26.33 -28.91 23.85
C ALA A 198 26.04 -28.55 25.33
N PHE A 199 27.01 -28.72 26.20
CA PHE A 199 27.00 -28.14 27.55
C PHE A 199 27.32 -26.64 27.41
N ILE A 200 26.40 -25.78 27.74
CA ILE A 200 26.66 -24.35 27.99
C ILE A 200 27.06 -24.28 29.46
N PRO A 201 28.32 -23.98 29.81
CA PRO A 201 28.67 -23.77 31.20
C PRO A 201 27.99 -22.50 31.70
N SER A 202 27.21 -22.59 32.76
CA SER A 202 26.74 -21.43 33.52
C SER A 202 27.95 -20.73 34.14
N SER A 203 28.13 -19.46 33.78
CA SER A 203 29.02 -18.52 34.46
C SER A 203 28.42 -18.12 35.79
#